data_1861e3490c63ab77504b555418b9e731
#
_entry.id   1861e3490c63ab77504b555418b9e731
#
_cell.length_a   1.000
_cell.length_b   1.000
_cell.length_c   1.000
_cell.angle_alpha   90.00
_cell.angle_beta   90.00
_cell.angle_gamma   90.00
#
_symmetry.space_group_name_H-M   'P 1'
#
loop_
_entity.id
_entity.type
_entity.pdbx_description
1 polymer ?
#
loop_
_entity_poly.entity_id
_entity_poly.type
_entity_poly.pdbx_seq_one_letter_code
_entity_poly.pdbx_strand_id
1 'polypeptide(L)'
;LEENYPIKVTKNKVASLVEYLNLPEKDILNEYVFRYFNLVMNGQIKNLNSTGKSSVTAEIKGKSDTILLNKKSCSCELDEPIEHSAYYINNPFVLDWLNLTNVSWFLSALNPMDRNVISAIIKAQADINEDSMSNILETVINKKELDEIRKVLKRAYAGDTVISHGKYYYSENGVDFDFRNISAGLKSFALIERMLETGVLKKKDILILDEPEIHLHSEWQIIYAELIVALQKYFDLTILIVTHSFQF
;
A
#
# COMPACT_ATOMS: atom_id res chain seq x y z
N LEU A 1 -2.66 16.04 21.29
CA LEU A 1 -3.19 14.77 20.65
C LEU A 1 -2.54 14.68 19.28
N GLU A 2 -1.37 14.06 19.23
CA GLU A 2 -0.59 13.89 18.02
C GLU A 2 -1.23 12.82 17.16
N GLU A 3 -1.70 13.20 15.99
CA GLU A 3 -2.21 12.30 14.97
C GLU A 3 -1.05 11.49 14.39
N ASN A 4 -0.89 10.26 14.86
CA ASN A 4 0.05 9.28 14.31
C ASN A 4 -0.45 8.71 12.98
N TYR A 5 -0.48 9.51 11.92
CA TYR A 5 -0.66 8.99 10.57
C TYR A 5 0.70 8.57 10.00
N PRO A 6 0.79 7.48 9.23
CA PRO A 6 1.95 7.23 8.39
C PRO A 6 2.01 8.35 7.35
N ILE A 7 2.76 9.38 7.70
CA ILE A 7 2.91 10.54 6.84
C ILE A 7 3.84 10.10 5.72
N LYS A 8 3.37 10.15 4.48
CA LYS A 8 4.28 10.18 3.34
C LYS A 8 5.21 11.37 3.58
N VAL A 9 6.48 11.09 3.91
CA VAL A 9 7.46 12.14 4.16
C VAL A 9 7.79 12.75 2.81
N THR A 10 7.00 13.72 2.39
CA THR A 10 7.32 14.54 1.22
C THR A 10 8.27 15.64 1.66
N LYS A 11 9.16 16.06 0.77
CA LYS A 11 10.11 17.17 1.00
C LYS A 11 9.42 18.39 1.62
N ASN A 12 8.20 18.70 1.18
CA ASN A 12 7.41 19.82 1.70
C ASN A 12 6.91 19.62 3.14
N LYS A 13 6.60 18.37 3.56
CA LYS A 13 6.19 18.09 4.95
C LYS A 13 7.35 18.09 5.91
N VAL A 14 8.52 17.59 5.49
CA VAL A 14 9.73 17.70 6.30
C VAL A 14 10.13 19.16 6.46
N ALA A 15 10.10 19.95 5.38
CA ALA A 15 10.37 21.38 5.43
C ALA A 15 9.46 22.13 6.41
N SER A 16 8.15 21.84 6.41
CA SER A 16 7.22 22.45 7.35
C SER A 16 7.42 22.00 8.81
N LEU A 17 7.86 20.77 9.04
CA LEU A 17 8.21 20.28 10.37
C LEU A 17 9.55 20.85 10.87
N VAL A 18 10.53 21.01 9.97
CA VAL A 18 11.80 21.69 10.28
C VAL A 18 11.53 23.12 10.74
N GLU A 19 10.70 23.86 10.01
CA GLU A 19 10.33 25.23 10.34
C GLU A 19 9.61 25.32 11.70
N TYR A 20 8.70 24.37 11.97
CA TYR A 20 7.94 24.32 13.23
C TYR A 20 8.76 23.87 14.42
N LEU A 21 9.63 22.87 14.28
CA LEU A 21 10.40 22.27 15.37
C LEU A 21 11.80 22.90 15.53
N ASN A 22 12.22 23.72 14.58
CA ASN A 22 13.57 24.29 14.52
C ASN A 22 14.70 23.24 14.64
N LEU A 23 14.48 22.05 14.09
CA LEU A 23 15.42 20.92 14.08
C LEU A 23 16.00 20.72 12.67
N PRO A 24 17.23 20.20 12.54
CA PRO A 24 17.77 19.78 11.26
C PRO A 24 16.88 18.73 10.56
N GLU A 25 16.68 18.87 9.25
CA GLU A 25 15.85 17.97 8.46
C GLU A 25 16.24 16.49 8.64
N LYS A 26 17.54 16.21 8.72
CA LYS A 26 18.08 14.86 8.95
C LYS A 26 17.65 14.28 10.29
N ASP A 27 17.57 15.07 11.33
CA ASP A 27 17.19 14.59 12.67
C ASP A 27 15.71 14.27 12.75
N ILE A 28 14.88 15.05 12.07
CA ILE A 28 13.45 14.76 11.94
C ILE A 28 13.22 13.46 11.17
N LEU A 29 13.93 13.27 10.06
CA LEU A 29 13.86 12.03 9.28
C LEU A 29 14.30 10.82 10.11
N ASN A 30 15.43 10.93 10.82
CA ASN A 30 15.95 9.87 11.68
C ASN A 30 14.95 9.49 12.78
N GLU A 31 14.35 10.48 13.46
CA GLU A 31 13.35 10.23 14.51
C GLU A 31 12.09 9.57 13.93
N TYR A 32 11.62 10.04 12.78
CA TYR A 32 10.47 9.45 12.10
C TYR A 32 10.70 7.99 11.70
N VAL A 33 11.84 7.70 11.06
CA VAL A 33 12.22 6.35 10.64
C VAL A 33 12.40 5.44 11.85
N PHE A 34 13.02 5.94 12.92
CA PHE A 34 13.16 5.19 14.17
C PHE A 34 11.80 4.80 14.76
N ARG A 35 10.88 5.76 14.87
CA ARG A 35 9.51 5.49 15.37
C ARG A 35 8.77 4.47 14.50
N TYR A 36 8.90 4.59 13.19
CA TYR A 36 8.29 3.65 12.26
C TYR A 36 8.81 2.23 12.44
N PHE A 37 10.13 2.03 12.46
CA PHE A 37 10.73 0.71 12.70
C PHE A 37 10.38 0.17 14.09
N ASN A 38 10.38 1.01 15.10
CA ASN A 38 10.01 0.60 16.46
C ASN A 38 8.56 0.10 16.51
N LEU A 39 7.67 0.72 15.77
CA LEU A 39 6.26 0.33 15.68
C LEU A 39 6.11 -0.98 14.89
N VAL A 40 6.72 -1.07 13.71
CA VAL A 40 6.65 -2.27 12.83
C VAL A 40 7.26 -3.48 13.50
N MET A 41 8.38 -3.33 14.18
CA MET A 41 9.11 -4.41 14.86
C MET A 41 8.65 -4.62 16.32
N ASN A 42 7.55 -4.00 16.72
CA ASN A 42 7.01 -4.09 18.07
C ASN A 42 8.07 -3.83 19.18
N GLY A 43 8.88 -2.80 18.97
CA GLY A 43 9.96 -2.41 19.89
C GLY A 43 11.26 -3.23 19.76
N GLN A 44 11.28 -4.28 18.95
CA GLN A 44 12.42 -5.17 18.82
C GLN A 44 13.26 -4.88 17.56
N ILE A 45 13.73 -3.66 17.41
CA ILE A 45 14.51 -3.20 16.25
C ILE A 45 15.96 -3.69 16.22
N LYS A 46 16.38 -4.45 17.21
CA LYS A 46 17.75 -4.97 17.34
C LYS A 46 17.72 -6.43 17.75
N ASN A 47 18.66 -7.21 17.22
CA ASN A 47 18.89 -8.56 17.70
C ASN A 47 19.26 -8.55 19.19
N LEU A 48 18.48 -9.27 19.99
CA LEU A 48 18.65 -9.34 21.45
C LEU A 48 20.00 -9.92 21.87
N ASN A 49 20.58 -10.80 21.04
CA ASN A 49 21.81 -11.53 21.31
C ASN A 49 23.05 -10.86 20.70
N SER A 50 22.92 -9.67 20.11
CA SER A 50 24.03 -8.96 19.47
C SER A 50 24.30 -7.62 20.11
N THR A 51 25.58 -7.30 20.29
CA THR A 51 26.04 -5.95 20.71
C THR A 51 26.21 -5.00 19.53
N GLY A 52 26.21 -5.53 18.30
CA GLY A 52 26.39 -4.77 17.06
C GLY A 52 25.19 -3.84 16.71
N LYS A 53 25.38 -3.01 15.71
CA LYS A 53 24.32 -2.25 15.05
C LYS A 53 23.57 -3.15 14.08
N SER A 54 22.27 -2.94 13.89
CA SER A 54 21.50 -3.54 12.80
C SER A 54 21.44 -2.53 11.65
N SER A 55 21.41 -3.02 10.42
CA SER A 55 21.26 -2.17 9.24
C SER A 55 20.23 -2.76 8.28
N VAL A 56 19.55 -1.89 7.59
CA VAL A 56 18.73 -2.21 6.42
C VAL A 56 19.28 -1.41 5.26
N THR A 57 19.68 -2.10 4.21
CA THR A 57 20.17 -1.47 2.98
C THR A 57 19.24 -1.86 1.84
N ALA A 58 18.75 -0.87 1.12
CA ALA A 58 17.98 -1.06 -0.09
C ALA A 58 18.78 -0.51 -1.27
N GLU A 59 18.96 -1.33 -2.29
CA GLU A 59 19.56 -0.92 -3.55
C GLU A 59 18.48 -0.91 -4.64
N ILE A 60 18.20 0.29 -5.18
CA ILE A 60 17.18 0.47 -6.20
C ILE A 60 17.81 1.22 -7.38
N LYS A 61 17.85 0.57 -8.55
CA LYS A 61 18.40 1.15 -9.79
C LYS A 61 19.84 1.69 -9.62
N GLY A 62 20.68 0.95 -8.88
CA GLY A 62 22.08 1.30 -8.65
C GLY A 62 22.32 2.39 -7.61
N LYS A 63 21.28 2.85 -6.92
CA LYS A 63 21.38 3.72 -5.75
C LYS A 63 21.17 2.90 -4.49
N SER A 64 21.98 3.14 -3.47
CA SER A 64 21.96 2.40 -2.22
C SER A 64 21.63 3.32 -1.06
N ASP A 65 20.49 3.07 -0.43
CA ASP A 65 20.07 3.75 0.78
C ASP A 65 20.24 2.85 1.98
N THR A 66 20.91 3.34 3.03
CA THR A 66 21.18 2.56 4.23
C THR A 66 20.57 3.22 5.46
N ILE A 67 19.86 2.41 6.22
CA ILE A 67 19.32 2.77 7.53
C ILE A 67 20.07 1.98 8.59
N LEU A 68 20.79 2.67 9.46
CA LEU A 68 21.47 2.10 10.60
C LEU A 68 20.58 2.19 11.85
N LEU A 69 20.28 1.04 12.44
CA LEU A 69 19.38 0.92 13.57
C LEU A 69 20.16 0.64 14.87
N ASN A 70 19.93 1.48 15.86
CA ASN A 70 20.39 1.30 17.22
C ASN A 70 19.20 1.03 18.16
N LYS A 71 19.47 0.68 19.42
CA LYS A 71 18.42 0.44 20.41
C LYS A 71 17.51 1.64 20.68
N LYS A 72 18.01 2.87 20.50
CA LYS A 72 17.31 4.11 20.87
C LYS A 72 17.25 5.15 19.74
N SER A 73 17.83 4.86 18.59
CA SER A 73 17.92 5.82 17.47
C SER A 73 18.15 5.09 16.15
N CYS A 74 17.91 5.77 15.06
CA CYS A 74 18.41 5.37 13.75
C CYS A 74 19.23 6.48 13.10
N SER A 75 19.98 6.13 12.07
CA SER A 75 20.66 7.07 11.18
C SER A 75 20.35 6.64 9.75
N CYS A 76 19.76 7.53 8.98
CA CYS A 76 19.45 7.32 7.57
C CYS A 76 20.53 7.98 6.72
N GLU A 77 21.12 7.20 5.82
CA GLU A 77 21.99 7.66 4.75
C GLU A 77 21.23 7.46 3.46
N LEU A 78 20.50 8.49 3.05
CA LEU A 78 19.69 8.51 1.84
C LEU A 78 20.36 9.46 0.86
N ASP A 79 20.71 8.96 -0.32
CA ASP A 79 21.35 9.77 -1.37
C ASP A 79 20.33 10.73 -2.00
N GLU A 80 19.10 10.26 -2.21
CA GLU A 80 17.97 11.05 -2.74
C GLU A 80 16.65 10.53 -2.16
N PRO A 81 15.63 11.41 -2.01
CA PRO A 81 14.33 10.97 -1.55
C PRO A 81 13.69 10.02 -2.57
N ILE A 82 13.18 8.88 -2.10
CA ILE A 82 12.41 7.95 -2.93
C ILE A 82 11.06 8.63 -3.23
N GLU A 83 10.84 8.98 -4.50
CA GLU A 83 9.61 9.67 -4.94
C GLU A 83 8.41 8.73 -5.05
N HIS A 84 8.64 7.40 -5.05
CA HIS A 84 7.62 6.38 -5.25
C HIS A 84 7.08 5.84 -3.94
N SER A 85 5.81 5.43 -3.96
CA SER A 85 5.18 4.82 -2.80
C SER A 85 5.51 3.32 -2.75
N ALA A 86 5.54 2.77 -1.53
CA ALA A 86 5.64 1.34 -1.31
C ALA A 86 4.41 0.86 -0.54
N TYR A 87 3.77 -0.21 -1.04
CA TYR A 87 2.61 -0.83 -0.42
C TYR A 87 2.91 -2.29 -0.12
N TYR A 88 2.70 -2.67 1.13
CA TYR A 88 2.83 -4.05 1.59
C TYR A 88 1.44 -4.62 1.84
N ILE A 89 1.14 -5.74 1.20
CA ILE A 89 -0.14 -6.43 1.30
C ILE A 89 0.14 -7.87 1.74
N ASN A 90 -0.26 -8.19 2.96
CA ASN A 90 -0.18 -9.54 3.52
C ASN A 90 -1.55 -10.19 3.72
N ASN A 91 -2.61 -9.41 3.62
CA ASN A 91 -3.95 -9.96 3.68
C ASN A 91 -4.97 -9.02 3.00
N PRO A 92 -6.02 -9.55 2.37
CA PRO A 92 -7.03 -8.76 1.68
C PRO A 92 -8.12 -8.19 2.61
N PHE A 93 -8.13 -8.59 3.90
CA PHE A 93 -9.17 -8.16 4.86
C PHE A 93 -9.07 -6.69 5.24
N VAL A 94 -8.01 -5.99 4.78
CA VAL A 94 -7.93 -4.52 4.86
C VAL A 94 -9.14 -3.84 4.25
N LEU A 95 -9.78 -4.45 3.24
CA LEU A 95 -11.02 -3.94 2.63
C LEU A 95 -12.22 -3.87 3.60
N ASP A 96 -12.26 -4.75 4.60
CA ASP A 96 -13.35 -4.80 5.57
C ASP A 96 -13.50 -3.51 6.38
N TRP A 97 -12.44 -2.72 6.37
CA TRP A 97 -12.33 -1.49 7.14
C TRP A 97 -12.68 -0.22 6.37
N LEU A 98 -12.83 -0.29 5.03
CA LEU A 98 -13.09 0.90 4.21
C LEU A 98 -14.40 1.62 4.55
N ASN A 99 -15.39 0.87 5.05
CA ASN A 99 -16.72 1.40 5.37
C ASN A 99 -16.90 1.85 6.83
N LEU A 100 -15.83 1.85 7.64
CA LEU A 100 -15.95 2.27 9.03
C LEU A 100 -16.08 3.78 9.14
N THR A 101 -17.10 4.21 9.85
CA THR A 101 -17.49 5.62 9.99
C THR A 101 -16.61 6.43 10.95
N ASN A 102 -15.84 5.77 11.83
CA ASN A 102 -14.94 6.41 12.81
C ASN A 102 -13.49 6.04 12.55
N VAL A 103 -12.97 6.60 11.45
CA VAL A 103 -11.69 6.20 10.86
C VAL A 103 -10.48 6.51 11.75
N SER A 104 -10.45 7.63 12.46
CA SER A 104 -9.23 8.10 13.13
C SER A 104 -8.75 7.22 14.29
N TRP A 105 -9.63 6.85 15.22
CA TRP A 105 -9.22 5.97 16.34
C TRP A 105 -8.92 4.55 15.86
N PHE A 106 -9.68 4.10 14.85
CA PHE A 106 -9.54 2.76 14.31
C PHE A 106 -8.22 2.59 13.54
N LEU A 107 -7.85 3.56 12.69
CA LEU A 107 -6.58 3.55 11.99
C LEU A 107 -5.39 3.49 12.96
N SER A 108 -5.50 4.09 14.17
CA SER A 108 -4.45 3.99 15.17
C SER A 108 -4.29 2.58 15.76
N ALA A 109 -5.33 1.75 15.72
CA ALA A 109 -5.30 0.38 16.21
C ALA A 109 -4.78 -0.64 15.17
N LEU A 110 -4.74 -0.27 13.89
CA LEU A 110 -4.21 -1.13 12.84
C LEU A 110 -2.69 -1.23 12.91
N ASN A 111 -2.15 -2.36 12.44
CA ASN A 111 -0.72 -2.42 12.19
C ASN A 111 -0.32 -1.37 11.14
N PRO A 112 0.93 -0.89 11.16
CA PRO A 112 1.35 0.21 10.28
C PRO A 112 1.24 -0.08 8.79
N MET A 113 1.36 -1.34 8.39
CA MET A 113 1.31 -1.76 6.99
C MET A 113 -0.10 -1.67 6.44
N ASP A 114 -1.08 -2.28 7.13
CA ASP A 114 -2.50 -2.19 6.77
C ASP A 114 -2.99 -0.75 6.81
N ARG A 115 -2.55 0.02 7.83
CA ARG A 115 -2.83 1.44 7.94
C ARG A 115 -2.35 2.23 6.72
N ASN A 116 -1.16 1.92 6.20
CA ASN A 116 -0.62 2.61 5.03
C ASN A 116 -1.53 2.43 3.81
N VAL A 117 -1.94 1.19 3.53
CA VAL A 117 -2.82 0.88 2.40
C VAL A 117 -4.18 1.54 2.55
N ILE A 118 -4.85 1.36 3.69
CA ILE A 118 -6.18 1.91 3.94
C ILE A 118 -6.18 3.44 3.92
N SER A 119 -5.22 4.07 4.60
CA SER A 119 -5.13 5.53 4.63
C SER A 119 -4.86 6.12 3.25
N ALA A 120 -4.07 5.43 2.42
CA ALA A 120 -3.84 5.85 1.05
C ALA A 120 -5.12 5.80 0.23
N ILE A 121 -5.90 4.71 0.33
CA ILE A 121 -7.18 4.56 -0.37
C ILE A 121 -8.18 5.62 0.11
N ILE A 122 -8.39 5.77 1.41
CA ILE A 122 -9.35 6.74 1.97
C ILE A 122 -8.98 8.17 1.57
N LYS A 123 -7.70 8.52 1.63
CA LYS A 123 -7.24 9.85 1.27
C LYS A 123 -7.42 10.14 -0.22
N ALA A 124 -7.08 9.19 -1.07
CA ALA A 124 -7.25 9.33 -2.51
C ALA A 124 -8.74 9.50 -2.88
N GLN A 125 -9.65 8.87 -2.14
CA GLN A 125 -11.09 8.98 -2.34
C GLN A 125 -11.65 10.34 -1.97
N ALA A 126 -11.15 10.96 -0.90
CA ALA A 126 -11.60 12.30 -0.50
C ALA A 126 -11.28 13.37 -1.56
N ASP A 127 -10.30 13.11 -2.41
CA ASP A 127 -9.85 13.99 -3.47
C ASP A 127 -10.58 13.74 -4.82
N ILE A 128 -11.42 12.70 -4.90
CA ILE A 128 -12.08 12.28 -6.14
C ILE A 128 -13.60 12.56 -6.07
N ASN A 129 -14.10 13.42 -6.96
CA ASN A 129 -15.51 13.46 -7.31
C ASN A 129 -15.84 12.32 -8.29
N GLU A 130 -17.07 11.79 -8.26
CA GLU A 130 -17.49 10.62 -9.06
C GLU A 130 -17.14 10.72 -10.56
N ASP A 131 -17.15 11.93 -11.14
CA ASP A 131 -16.77 12.18 -12.54
C ASP A 131 -15.26 12.14 -12.80
N SER A 132 -14.43 12.10 -11.78
CA SER A 132 -12.97 12.18 -11.91
C SER A 132 -12.29 10.80 -11.98
N MET A 133 -12.98 9.72 -11.60
CA MET A 133 -12.38 8.40 -11.39
C MET A 133 -11.88 7.78 -12.70
N SER A 134 -12.65 7.83 -13.78
CA SER A 134 -12.22 7.37 -15.11
C SER A 134 -11.07 8.21 -15.66
N ASN A 135 -11.08 9.52 -15.40
CA ASN A 135 -10.07 10.44 -15.89
C ASN A 135 -8.70 10.23 -15.20
N ILE A 136 -8.67 9.84 -13.93
CA ILE A 136 -7.41 9.61 -13.19
C ILE A 136 -6.67 8.40 -13.77
N LEU A 137 -7.37 7.29 -14.00
CA LEU A 137 -6.77 6.11 -14.59
C LEU A 137 -6.27 6.36 -16.02
N GLU A 138 -7.05 7.09 -16.83
CA GLU A 138 -6.66 7.43 -18.19
C GLU A 138 -5.46 8.38 -18.26
N THR A 139 -5.17 9.14 -17.20
CA THR A 139 -3.95 9.97 -17.12
C THR A 139 -2.69 9.17 -16.78
N VAL A 140 -2.84 8.03 -16.10
CA VAL A 140 -1.72 7.18 -15.67
C VAL A 140 -1.35 6.15 -16.72
N ILE A 141 -2.35 5.51 -17.31
CA ILE A 141 -2.19 4.49 -18.37
C ILE A 141 -3.21 4.78 -19.47
N ASN A 142 -2.92 4.34 -20.69
CA ASN A 142 -3.88 4.52 -21.78
C ASN A 142 -5.07 3.56 -21.62
N LYS A 143 -6.20 3.92 -22.22
CA LYS A 143 -7.46 3.18 -22.14
C LYS A 143 -7.29 1.70 -22.51
N LYS A 144 -6.47 1.38 -23.52
CA LYS A 144 -6.26 0.00 -23.96
C LYS A 144 -5.55 -0.83 -22.89
N GLU A 145 -4.57 -0.28 -22.20
CA GLU A 145 -3.86 -0.95 -21.11
C GLU A 145 -4.78 -1.20 -19.92
N LEU A 146 -5.63 -0.23 -19.59
CA LEU A 146 -6.64 -0.39 -18.55
C LEU A 146 -7.65 -1.48 -18.89
N ASP A 147 -8.11 -1.54 -20.15
CA ASP A 147 -9.02 -2.58 -20.61
C ASP A 147 -8.40 -3.98 -20.52
N GLU A 148 -7.10 -4.13 -20.77
CA GLU A 148 -6.41 -5.41 -20.61
C GLU A 148 -6.38 -5.85 -19.13
N ILE A 149 -6.09 -4.94 -18.20
CA ILE A 149 -6.13 -5.24 -16.77
C ILE A 149 -7.56 -5.62 -16.33
N ARG A 150 -8.57 -4.88 -16.78
CA ARG A 150 -9.97 -5.17 -16.50
C ARG A 150 -10.40 -6.55 -17.04
N LYS A 151 -9.96 -6.95 -18.22
CA LYS A 151 -10.22 -8.28 -18.75
C LYS A 151 -9.68 -9.40 -17.85
N VAL A 152 -8.48 -9.21 -17.29
CA VAL A 152 -7.92 -10.17 -16.34
C VAL A 152 -8.77 -10.23 -15.08
N LEU A 153 -9.11 -9.08 -14.50
CA LEU A 153 -9.97 -9.00 -13.31
C LEU A 153 -11.33 -9.66 -13.52
N LYS A 154 -11.98 -9.41 -14.65
CA LYS A 154 -13.30 -9.99 -14.97
C LYS A 154 -13.30 -11.52 -15.20
N ARG A 155 -12.14 -12.14 -15.34
CA ARG A 155 -12.02 -13.62 -15.31
C ARG A 155 -12.11 -14.19 -13.90
N ALA A 156 -11.70 -13.42 -12.90
CA ALA A 156 -11.79 -13.84 -11.50
C ALA A 156 -13.18 -13.62 -10.91
N TYR A 157 -13.85 -12.52 -11.28
CA TYR A 157 -15.16 -12.19 -10.74
C TYR A 157 -16.00 -11.36 -11.71
N ALA A 158 -17.32 -11.54 -11.62
CA ALA A 158 -18.27 -10.92 -12.54
C ALA A 158 -18.75 -9.53 -12.08
N GLY A 159 -18.66 -9.23 -10.78
CA GLY A 159 -19.12 -8.00 -10.20
C GLY A 159 -18.15 -6.81 -10.35
N ASP A 160 -18.53 -5.70 -9.81
CA ASP A 160 -17.76 -4.44 -9.80
C ASP A 160 -17.72 -3.86 -8.39
N THR A 161 -16.70 -3.05 -8.11
CA THR A 161 -16.70 -2.22 -6.91
C THR A 161 -17.51 -0.96 -7.16
N VAL A 162 -18.54 -0.71 -6.35
CA VAL A 162 -19.43 0.44 -6.48
C VAL A 162 -19.43 1.29 -5.20
N ILE A 163 -19.77 2.57 -5.38
CA ILE A 163 -19.98 3.48 -4.26
C ILE A 163 -21.48 3.75 -4.15
N SER A 164 -22.06 3.47 -3.00
CA SER A 164 -23.46 3.77 -2.69
C SER A 164 -23.55 4.43 -1.33
N HIS A 165 -24.20 5.61 -1.26
CA HIS A 165 -24.33 6.40 -0.04
C HIS A 165 -22.99 6.65 0.70
N GLY A 166 -21.92 6.90 -0.07
CA GLY A 166 -20.58 7.16 0.48
C GLY A 166 -19.88 5.94 1.06
N LYS A 167 -20.38 4.74 0.79
CA LYS A 167 -19.80 3.46 1.20
C LYS A 167 -19.46 2.60 0.00
N TYR A 168 -18.52 1.70 0.17
CA TYR A 168 -18.04 0.78 -0.84
C TYR A 168 -18.70 -0.57 -0.74
N TYR A 169 -19.14 -1.09 -1.87
CA TYR A 169 -19.76 -2.40 -2.00
C TYR A 169 -19.17 -3.14 -3.18
N TYR A 170 -19.20 -4.45 -3.09
CA TYR A 170 -19.08 -5.33 -4.24
C TYR A 170 -20.48 -5.56 -4.80
N SER A 171 -20.70 -5.19 -6.06
CA SER A 171 -22.01 -5.32 -6.71
C SER A 171 -21.97 -6.41 -7.77
N GLU A 172 -22.86 -7.39 -7.66
CA GLU A 172 -22.99 -8.47 -8.63
C GLU A 172 -24.47 -8.79 -8.88
N ASN A 173 -24.84 -8.88 -10.13
CA ASN A 173 -26.24 -9.14 -10.56
C ASN A 173 -27.26 -8.16 -9.93
N GLY A 174 -26.88 -6.92 -9.71
CA GLY A 174 -27.74 -5.89 -9.12
C GLY A 174 -27.91 -5.99 -7.60
N VAL A 175 -27.08 -6.81 -6.93
CA VAL A 175 -27.06 -6.95 -5.47
C VAL A 175 -25.73 -6.41 -4.95
N ASP A 176 -25.82 -5.50 -3.97
CA ASP A 176 -24.66 -4.90 -3.33
C ASP A 176 -24.28 -5.68 -2.06
N PHE A 177 -23.06 -6.14 -2.00
CA PHE A 177 -22.48 -6.86 -0.85
C PHE A 177 -21.46 -5.98 -0.14
N ASP A 178 -21.56 -5.86 1.18
CA ASP A 178 -20.49 -5.30 1.99
C ASP A 178 -19.23 -6.20 1.85
N PHE A 179 -18.04 -5.59 1.76
CA PHE A 179 -16.79 -6.36 1.61
C PHE A 179 -16.60 -7.44 2.67
N ARG A 180 -17.12 -7.24 3.88
CA ARG A 180 -17.07 -8.24 4.95
C ARG A 180 -17.78 -9.55 4.60
N ASN A 181 -18.73 -9.50 3.66
CA ASN A 181 -19.58 -10.62 3.26
C ASN A 181 -19.12 -11.33 1.99
N ILE A 182 -18.03 -10.91 1.36
CA ILE A 182 -17.45 -11.58 0.19
C ILE A 182 -16.26 -12.46 0.61
N SER A 183 -15.90 -13.43 -0.24
CA SER A 183 -14.80 -14.35 0.03
C SER A 183 -13.45 -13.63 0.08
N ALA A 184 -12.51 -14.19 0.83
CA ALA A 184 -11.15 -13.65 0.94
C ALA A 184 -10.45 -13.57 -0.43
N GLY A 185 -10.66 -14.57 -1.29
CA GLY A 185 -10.11 -14.54 -2.64
C GLY A 185 -10.64 -13.39 -3.48
N LEU A 186 -11.96 -13.11 -3.43
CA LEU A 186 -12.53 -11.93 -4.10
C LEU A 186 -11.95 -10.63 -3.54
N LYS A 187 -11.75 -10.54 -2.22
CA LYS A 187 -11.12 -9.37 -1.60
C LYS A 187 -9.72 -9.10 -2.14
N SER A 188 -8.93 -10.15 -2.44
CA SER A 188 -7.59 -9.99 -3.00
C SER A 188 -7.62 -9.25 -4.34
N PHE A 189 -8.54 -9.61 -5.23
CA PHE A 189 -8.72 -8.91 -6.50
C PHE A 189 -9.31 -7.51 -6.32
N ALA A 190 -10.37 -7.39 -5.51
CA ALA A 190 -11.03 -6.12 -5.24
C ALA A 190 -10.10 -5.08 -4.59
N LEU A 191 -9.14 -5.51 -3.78
CA LEU A 191 -8.14 -4.62 -3.19
C LEU A 191 -7.24 -3.99 -4.27
N ILE A 192 -6.73 -4.81 -5.19
CA ILE A 192 -5.91 -4.30 -6.30
C ILE A 192 -6.74 -3.39 -7.21
N GLU A 193 -7.96 -3.82 -7.58
CA GLU A 193 -8.89 -2.99 -8.35
C GLU A 193 -9.10 -1.64 -7.68
N ARG A 194 -9.34 -1.63 -6.37
CA ARG A 194 -9.57 -0.41 -5.60
C ARG A 194 -8.36 0.52 -5.58
N MET A 195 -7.16 -0.03 -5.41
CA MET A 195 -5.92 0.76 -5.46
C MET A 195 -5.68 1.39 -6.84
N LEU A 196 -6.08 0.70 -7.90
CA LEU A 196 -6.03 1.22 -9.26
C LEU A 196 -7.04 2.35 -9.45
N GLU A 197 -8.33 2.09 -9.15
CA GLU A 197 -9.42 3.04 -9.38
C GLU A 197 -9.26 4.35 -8.59
N THR A 198 -8.71 4.27 -7.39
CA THR A 198 -8.42 5.47 -6.59
C THR A 198 -7.12 6.17 -6.98
N GLY A 199 -6.35 5.62 -7.92
CA GLY A 199 -5.05 6.18 -8.30
C GLY A 199 -4.01 6.11 -7.18
N VAL A 200 -4.23 5.26 -6.18
CA VAL A 200 -3.26 4.99 -5.10
C VAL A 200 -2.03 4.35 -5.70
N LEU A 201 -2.21 3.35 -6.56
CA LEU A 201 -1.13 2.68 -7.24
C LEU A 201 -0.71 3.49 -8.48
N LYS A 202 0.51 3.97 -8.49
CA LYS A 202 1.07 4.82 -9.55
C LYS A 202 2.22 4.13 -10.28
N LYS A 203 2.58 4.67 -11.45
CA LYS A 203 3.76 4.19 -12.18
C LYS A 203 5.02 4.23 -11.31
N LYS A 204 5.81 3.15 -11.39
CA LYS A 204 7.09 2.95 -10.67
C LYS A 204 6.96 2.81 -9.15
N ASP A 205 5.76 2.69 -8.62
CA ASP A 205 5.56 2.36 -7.22
C ASP A 205 6.08 0.94 -6.91
N ILE A 206 6.24 0.66 -5.63
CA ILE A 206 6.69 -0.64 -5.13
C ILE A 206 5.48 -1.36 -4.53
N LEU A 207 5.24 -2.59 -4.98
CA LEU A 207 4.20 -3.46 -4.45
C LEU A 207 4.84 -4.70 -3.85
N ILE A 208 4.61 -4.92 -2.57
CA ILE A 208 5.11 -6.10 -1.85
C ILE A 208 3.92 -6.96 -1.48
N LEU A 209 3.90 -8.19 -1.99
CA LEU A 209 2.84 -9.17 -1.79
C LEU A 209 3.39 -10.33 -0.96
N ASP A 210 2.80 -10.56 0.19
CA ASP A 210 3.21 -11.62 1.12
C ASP A 210 2.14 -12.71 1.13
N GLU A 211 2.50 -13.88 0.62
CA GLU A 211 1.62 -15.04 0.46
C GLU A 211 0.28 -14.71 -0.22
N PRO A 212 0.28 -14.01 -1.37
CA PRO A 212 -0.96 -13.55 -2.00
C PRO A 212 -1.88 -14.71 -2.44
N GLU A 213 -1.31 -15.91 -2.56
CA GLU A 213 -2.04 -17.13 -2.97
C GLU A 213 -2.87 -17.78 -1.86
N ILE A 214 -2.64 -17.46 -0.60
CA ILE A 214 -3.17 -18.25 0.55
C ILE A 214 -4.71 -18.32 0.58
N HIS A 215 -5.37 -17.30 0.02
CA HIS A 215 -6.83 -17.22 -0.04
C HIS A 215 -7.40 -17.53 -1.41
N LEU A 216 -6.55 -17.95 -2.38
CA LEU A 216 -6.95 -18.16 -3.76
C LEU A 216 -7.05 -19.63 -4.12
N HIS A 217 -8.14 -20.02 -4.81
CA HIS A 217 -8.20 -21.27 -5.53
C HIS A 217 -7.08 -21.37 -6.57
N SER A 218 -6.63 -22.58 -6.92
CA SER A 218 -5.55 -22.79 -7.90
C SER A 218 -5.79 -22.07 -9.24
N GLU A 219 -7.02 -22.07 -9.77
CA GLU A 219 -7.35 -21.32 -10.98
C GLU A 219 -7.21 -19.80 -10.77
N TRP A 220 -7.60 -19.30 -9.61
CA TRP A 220 -7.49 -17.90 -9.27
C TRP A 220 -6.04 -17.46 -8.99
N GLN A 221 -5.20 -18.37 -8.53
CA GLN A 221 -3.76 -18.10 -8.39
C GLN A 221 -3.15 -17.76 -9.76
N ILE A 222 -3.50 -18.50 -10.81
CA ILE A 222 -3.04 -18.22 -12.18
C ILE A 222 -3.54 -16.84 -12.64
N ILE A 223 -4.82 -16.53 -12.45
CA ILE A 223 -5.40 -15.25 -12.85
C ILE A 223 -4.73 -14.09 -12.07
N TYR A 224 -4.45 -14.30 -10.79
CA TYR A 224 -3.79 -13.29 -9.96
C TYR A 224 -2.34 -13.07 -10.38
N ALA A 225 -1.61 -14.13 -10.75
CA ALA A 225 -0.28 -14.01 -11.31
C ALA A 225 -0.29 -13.24 -12.64
N GLU A 226 -1.25 -13.51 -13.53
CA GLU A 226 -1.43 -12.73 -14.76
C GLU A 226 -1.74 -11.26 -14.48
N LEU A 227 -2.56 -10.98 -13.46
CA LEU A 227 -2.83 -9.60 -13.00
C LEU A 227 -1.55 -8.90 -12.55
N ILE A 228 -0.72 -9.56 -11.74
CA ILE A 228 0.56 -9.02 -11.27
C ILE A 228 1.47 -8.70 -12.45
N VAL A 229 1.59 -9.60 -13.42
CA VAL A 229 2.38 -9.37 -14.66
C VAL A 229 1.84 -8.19 -15.46
N ALA A 230 0.51 -8.07 -15.59
CA ALA A 230 -0.11 -6.92 -16.26
C ALA A 230 0.18 -5.61 -15.54
N LEU A 231 0.10 -5.58 -14.21
CA LEU A 231 0.42 -4.42 -13.40
C LEU A 231 1.89 -4.02 -13.56
N GLN A 232 2.82 -4.96 -13.48
CA GLN A 232 4.23 -4.70 -13.69
C GLN A 232 4.47 -4.11 -15.08
N LYS A 233 3.86 -4.69 -16.11
CA LYS A 233 4.03 -4.27 -17.51
C LYS A 233 3.51 -2.85 -17.77
N TYR A 234 2.31 -2.53 -17.28
CA TYR A 234 1.63 -1.27 -17.63
C TYR A 234 1.95 -0.12 -16.68
N PHE A 235 2.24 -0.42 -15.42
CA PHE A 235 2.60 0.58 -14.41
C PHE A 235 4.11 0.66 -14.15
N ASP A 236 4.92 -0.20 -14.76
CA ASP A 236 6.38 -0.27 -14.49
C ASP A 236 6.67 -0.42 -12.98
N LEU A 237 5.84 -1.23 -12.28
CA LEU A 237 5.97 -1.44 -10.85
C LEU A 237 7.22 -2.26 -10.53
N THR A 238 7.82 -1.98 -9.37
CA THR A 238 8.73 -2.93 -8.73
C THR A 238 7.90 -3.84 -7.83
N ILE A 239 7.79 -5.12 -8.16
CA ILE A 239 6.97 -6.08 -7.43
C ILE A 239 7.86 -7.10 -6.73
N LEU A 240 7.69 -7.22 -5.40
CA LEU A 240 8.29 -8.28 -4.59
C LEU A 240 7.19 -9.23 -4.16
N ILE A 241 7.41 -10.53 -4.33
CA ILE A 241 6.47 -11.56 -3.94
C ILE A 241 7.17 -12.53 -3.00
N VAL A 242 6.59 -12.72 -1.83
CA VAL A 242 6.93 -13.80 -0.91
C VAL A 242 5.84 -14.86 -1.07
N THR A 243 6.21 -16.07 -1.49
CA THR A 243 5.24 -17.12 -1.78
C THR A 243 5.79 -18.49 -1.42
N HIS A 244 4.93 -19.39 -1.00
CA HIS A 244 5.19 -20.82 -0.85
C HIS A 244 4.55 -21.64 -1.98
N SER A 245 3.86 -21.01 -2.92
CA SER A 245 3.24 -21.68 -4.07
C SER A 245 4.21 -21.81 -5.24
N PHE A 246 4.25 -22.99 -5.83
CA PHE A 246 4.98 -23.24 -7.08
C PHE A 246 4.26 -22.72 -8.34
N GLN A 247 3.05 -22.19 -8.19
CA GLN A 247 2.23 -21.66 -9.30
C GLN A 247 2.40 -20.14 -9.49
N PHE A 248 3.03 -19.50 -8.53
CA PHE A 248 3.33 -18.07 -8.56
C PHE A 248 4.72 -17.77 -9.12
#